data_83869599b76073a09775218fa28ad8c7
#
_entry.id   83869599b76073a09775218fa28ad8c7
#
_cell.length_a   1.000
_cell.length_b   1.000
_cell.length_c   1.000
_cell.angle_alpha   90.00
_cell.angle_beta   90.00
_cell.angle_gamma   90.00
#
_symmetry.space_group_name_H-M   'P 1'
#
loop_
_entity.id
_entity.type
_entity.pdbx_description
1 polymer ?
#
loop_
_entity_poly.entity_id
_entity_poly.type
_entity_poly.pdbx_seq_one_letter_code
_entity_poly.pdbx_strand_id
1 'polypeptide(L)'
;MSSLELLKQYKYADCDTIHNLGYSIKLFKEDDIYEWDVVLLGAPDSLYNGGIFHIKLSFPKDYPNSKPEVIFLTPIYHLNVNPIKLEGNEIEPLGHVSVSFINWWKPNTTVKEILIQLYSIFYLQTNDSPYGLDRSIEFLENRPLYDMKTKYFTKKYANQENLDKGIKYDDKDWDFSCNENELKSKGEIFQKQKESNNANNSENKNIELIFEINGKKQVKIKCGTNELTSDVMERSKEDLGIKDNTENLLYIFNRRRLNLELPIKENGLNDNSEIIVIYDVIYA
;
A
#
# COMPACT_ATOMS: atom_id res chain seq x y z
N MET A 1 -0.20 -25.84 9.07
CA MET A 1 -0.25 -26.03 7.60
C MET A 1 1.02 -26.78 7.17
N SER A 2 0.96 -27.68 6.21
CA SER A 2 2.18 -28.29 5.69
C SER A 2 2.97 -27.26 4.88
N SER A 3 4.30 -27.39 4.82
CA SER A 3 5.16 -26.60 3.93
C SER A 3 4.68 -26.63 2.47
N LEU A 4 4.03 -27.72 2.07
CA LEU A 4 3.42 -27.88 0.76
C LEU A 4 2.28 -26.86 0.50
N GLU A 5 1.46 -26.57 1.50
CA GLU A 5 0.37 -25.60 1.35
C GLU A 5 0.91 -24.17 1.27
N LEU A 6 1.93 -23.83 2.07
CA LEU A 6 2.59 -22.54 1.95
C LEU A 6 3.29 -22.36 0.61
N LEU A 7 3.85 -23.45 0.04
CA LEU A 7 4.41 -23.43 -1.31
C LEU A 7 3.34 -23.19 -2.41
N LYS A 8 2.13 -23.73 -2.24
CA LYS A 8 1.00 -23.40 -3.13
C LYS A 8 0.62 -21.92 -3.01
N GLN A 9 0.55 -21.39 -1.78
CA GLN A 9 0.28 -19.98 -1.53
C GLN A 9 1.34 -19.07 -2.18
N TYR A 10 2.62 -19.47 -2.11
CA TYR A 10 3.72 -18.77 -2.79
C TYR A 10 3.49 -18.66 -4.29
N LYS A 11 3.25 -19.81 -4.96
CA LYS A 11 2.96 -19.85 -6.40
C LYS A 11 1.69 -19.09 -6.79
N TYR A 12 0.69 -19.08 -5.91
CA TYR A 12 -0.57 -18.36 -6.14
C TYR A 12 -0.44 -16.85 -5.94
N ALA A 13 0.43 -16.42 -5.03
CA ALA A 13 0.73 -15.01 -4.79
C ALA A 13 1.58 -14.41 -5.93
N ASP A 14 2.41 -15.22 -6.60
CA ASP A 14 3.20 -14.82 -7.78
C ASP A 14 2.29 -14.75 -9.03
N CYS A 15 1.48 -13.72 -9.13
CA CYS A 15 0.47 -13.55 -10.18
C CYS A 15 0.38 -12.11 -10.68
N ASP A 16 -0.25 -11.91 -11.85
CA ASP A 16 -0.36 -10.60 -12.51
C ASP A 16 -0.94 -9.51 -11.62
N THR A 17 -1.97 -9.81 -10.80
CA THR A 17 -2.55 -8.83 -9.87
C THR A 17 -1.49 -8.26 -8.94
N ILE A 18 -0.63 -9.09 -8.38
CA ILE A 18 0.43 -8.70 -7.45
C ILE A 18 1.53 -7.93 -8.19
N HIS A 19 1.95 -8.41 -9.36
CA HIS A 19 2.92 -7.69 -10.19
C HIS A 19 2.39 -6.33 -10.64
N ASN A 20 1.11 -6.24 -11.02
CA ASN A 20 0.45 -4.98 -11.40
C ASN A 20 0.37 -3.98 -10.24
N LEU A 21 0.36 -4.43 -8.98
CA LEU A 21 0.52 -3.57 -7.80
C LEU A 21 1.97 -3.15 -7.55
N GLY A 22 2.93 -3.67 -8.31
CA GLY A 22 4.35 -3.35 -8.19
C GLY A 22 5.10 -4.19 -7.17
N TYR A 23 4.62 -5.40 -6.91
CA TYR A 23 5.32 -6.39 -6.09
C TYR A 23 6.28 -7.25 -6.92
N SER A 24 7.40 -7.60 -6.30
CA SER A 24 8.26 -8.71 -6.67
C SER A 24 8.48 -9.58 -5.44
N ILE A 25 8.30 -10.88 -5.58
CA ILE A 25 8.31 -11.84 -4.48
C ILE A 25 9.34 -12.93 -4.76
N LYS A 26 10.17 -13.24 -3.76
CA LYS A 26 11.07 -14.41 -3.78
C LYS A 26 11.19 -14.98 -2.37
N LEU A 27 11.77 -16.15 -2.24
CA LEU A 27 12.13 -16.69 -0.93
C LEU A 27 13.34 -15.92 -0.38
N PHE A 28 13.34 -15.64 0.92
CA PHE A 28 14.46 -14.98 1.59
C PHE A 28 15.72 -15.87 1.58
N LYS A 29 15.48 -17.20 1.68
CA LYS A 29 16.46 -18.26 1.45
C LYS A 29 15.82 -19.34 0.61
N GLU A 30 16.54 -19.90 -0.35
CA GLU A 30 16.00 -20.85 -1.33
C GLU A 30 15.37 -22.11 -0.70
N ASP A 31 15.82 -22.52 0.47
CA ASP A 31 15.37 -23.69 1.21
C ASP A 31 14.37 -23.38 2.35
N ASP A 32 14.04 -22.11 2.57
CA ASP A 32 13.12 -21.70 3.64
C ASP A 32 11.83 -21.06 3.10
N ILE A 33 10.79 -21.89 2.95
CA ILE A 33 9.46 -21.42 2.50
C ILE A 33 8.75 -20.52 3.51
N TYR A 34 9.22 -20.41 4.74
CA TYR A 34 8.58 -19.62 5.79
C TYR A 34 9.05 -18.16 5.83
N GLU A 35 10.09 -17.82 5.07
CA GLU A 35 10.66 -16.49 5.01
C GLU A 35 10.63 -15.97 3.57
N TRP A 36 9.79 -14.97 3.29
CA TRP A 36 9.67 -14.39 1.95
C TRP A 36 10.31 -13.01 1.90
N ASP A 37 11.02 -12.77 0.82
CA ASP A 37 11.62 -11.51 0.44
C ASP A 37 10.69 -10.80 -0.57
N VAL A 38 10.15 -9.68 -0.17
CA VAL A 38 9.15 -8.94 -0.93
C VAL A 38 9.65 -7.54 -1.21
N VAL A 39 9.67 -7.15 -2.47
CA VAL A 39 9.92 -5.77 -2.89
C VAL A 39 8.61 -5.15 -3.34
N LEU A 40 8.29 -3.98 -2.82
CA LEU A 40 7.08 -3.23 -3.13
C LEU A 40 7.44 -1.83 -3.63
N LEU A 41 6.91 -1.45 -4.78
CA LEU A 41 7.04 -0.10 -5.31
C LEU A 41 6.00 0.83 -4.69
N GLY A 42 6.45 1.98 -4.19
CA GLY A 42 5.57 3.01 -3.64
C GLY A 42 4.52 3.46 -4.65
N ALA A 43 3.29 3.67 -4.18
CA ALA A 43 2.18 4.04 -5.03
C ALA A 43 2.41 5.40 -5.73
N PRO A 44 2.12 5.53 -7.04
CA PRO A 44 2.50 6.72 -7.83
C PRO A 44 1.89 8.04 -7.37
N ASP A 45 0.72 8.00 -6.74
CA ASP A 45 -0.05 9.17 -6.27
C ASP A 45 -0.01 9.34 -4.75
N SER A 46 0.93 8.65 -4.08
CA SER A 46 1.12 8.71 -2.63
C SER A 46 2.37 9.50 -2.23
N LEU A 47 2.54 9.73 -0.93
CA LEU A 47 3.76 10.31 -0.36
C LEU A 47 5.00 9.42 -0.56
N TYR A 48 4.78 8.16 -0.93
CA TYR A 48 5.79 7.13 -1.12
C TYR A 48 6.17 6.92 -2.59
N ASN A 49 5.67 7.79 -3.49
CA ASN A 49 5.93 7.71 -4.93
C ASN A 49 7.43 7.64 -5.26
N GLY A 50 7.78 6.69 -6.13
CA GLY A 50 9.17 6.43 -6.55
C GLY A 50 10.00 5.66 -5.54
N GLY A 51 9.42 5.32 -4.37
CA GLY A 51 10.07 4.47 -3.37
C GLY A 51 10.13 3.00 -3.79
N ILE A 52 11.20 2.30 -3.37
CA ILE A 52 11.37 0.85 -3.50
C ILE A 52 11.53 0.30 -2.08
N PHE A 53 10.51 -0.38 -1.59
CA PHE A 53 10.46 -0.86 -0.21
C PHE A 53 10.75 -2.35 -0.15
N HIS A 54 11.73 -2.71 0.66
CA HIS A 54 12.10 -4.08 0.96
C HIS A 54 11.34 -4.53 2.20
N ILE A 55 10.60 -5.62 2.09
CA ILE A 55 9.70 -6.13 3.12
C ILE A 55 10.00 -7.61 3.33
N LYS A 56 10.04 -8.03 4.56
CA LYS A 56 10.12 -9.43 4.96
C LYS A 56 8.77 -9.91 5.43
N LEU A 57 8.29 -11.04 4.90
CA LEU A 57 7.15 -11.77 5.44
C LEU A 57 7.64 -13.03 6.11
N SER A 58 7.35 -13.18 7.40
CA SER A 58 7.73 -14.35 8.20
C SER A 58 6.48 -15.12 8.59
N PHE A 59 6.42 -16.39 8.20
CA PHE A 59 5.28 -17.25 8.48
C PHE A 59 5.56 -18.15 9.67
N PRO A 60 4.71 -18.16 10.73
CA PRO A 60 4.87 -19.06 11.85
C PRO A 60 4.63 -20.52 11.43
N LYS A 61 5.22 -21.46 12.15
CA LYS A 61 5.10 -22.90 11.82
C LYS A 61 3.66 -23.43 11.88
N ASP A 62 2.82 -22.80 12.66
CA ASP A 62 1.40 -23.11 12.79
C ASP A 62 0.52 -22.27 11.85
N TYR A 63 1.12 -21.45 10.95
CA TYR A 63 0.35 -20.74 9.95
C TYR A 63 -0.62 -21.70 9.23
N PRO A 64 -1.90 -21.39 9.02
CA PRO A 64 -2.56 -20.11 9.20
C PRO A 64 -3.30 -19.95 10.55
N ASN A 65 -2.96 -20.69 11.60
CA ASN A 65 -3.58 -20.49 12.92
C ASN A 65 -3.07 -19.20 13.57
N SER A 66 -1.77 -18.91 13.38
CA SER A 66 -1.19 -17.62 13.74
C SER A 66 -0.91 -16.79 12.49
N LYS A 67 -1.08 -15.48 12.60
CA LYS A 67 -0.84 -14.55 11.50
C LYS A 67 0.64 -14.47 11.13
N PRO A 68 0.98 -14.16 9.86
CA PRO A 68 2.35 -13.84 9.49
C PRO A 68 2.79 -12.50 10.08
N GLU A 69 4.08 -12.35 10.25
CA GLU A 69 4.73 -11.09 10.59
C GLU A 69 5.13 -10.35 9.33
N VAL A 70 4.94 -9.03 9.32
CA VAL A 70 5.30 -8.14 8.21
C VAL A 70 6.28 -7.11 8.73
N ILE A 71 7.49 -7.10 8.17
CA ILE A 71 8.59 -6.22 8.59
C ILE A 71 9.09 -5.44 7.39
N PHE A 72 9.05 -4.11 7.45
CA PHE A 72 9.76 -3.24 6.52
C PHE A 72 11.25 -3.25 6.85
N LEU A 73 12.05 -3.78 5.96
CA LEU A 73 13.51 -3.71 6.06
C LEU A 73 14.02 -2.35 5.59
N THR A 74 13.27 -1.69 4.68
CA THR A 74 13.53 -0.31 4.28
C THR A 74 12.95 0.64 5.33
N PRO A 75 13.73 1.58 5.88
CA PRO A 75 13.20 2.62 6.75
C PRO A 75 12.06 3.40 6.08
N ILE A 76 10.93 3.49 6.75
CA ILE A 76 9.74 4.18 6.27
C ILE A 76 9.19 5.10 7.36
N TYR A 77 8.87 6.35 7.02
CA TYR A 77 8.18 7.26 7.93
C TYR A 77 6.67 7.06 7.80
N HIS A 78 6.09 6.32 8.73
CA HIS A 78 4.69 5.89 8.69
C HIS A 78 4.13 5.69 10.10
N LEU A 79 2.88 6.07 10.37
CA LEU A 79 2.26 5.92 11.71
C LEU A 79 2.22 4.48 12.19
N ASN A 80 1.91 3.56 11.29
CA ASN A 80 1.63 2.16 11.62
C ASN A 80 2.82 1.23 11.33
N VAL A 81 4.02 1.78 11.14
CA VAL A 81 5.26 1.01 11.04
C VAL A 81 6.21 1.42 12.16
N ASN A 82 6.72 0.44 12.90
CA ASN A 82 7.67 0.69 13.98
C ASN A 82 8.93 1.34 13.43
N PRO A 83 9.34 2.53 13.90
CA PRO A 83 10.58 3.16 13.46
C PRO A 83 11.79 2.28 13.80
N ILE A 84 12.85 2.39 12.99
CA ILE A 84 14.07 1.61 13.16
C ILE A 84 14.82 1.98 14.45
N LYS A 85 14.41 3.03 15.16
CA LYS A 85 14.97 3.39 16.47
C LYS A 85 13.86 3.63 17.50
N LEU A 86 13.85 2.82 18.55
CA LEU A 86 13.18 3.13 19.81
C LEU A 86 14.23 3.17 20.92
N GLU A 87 14.27 4.26 21.67
CA GLU A 87 14.97 4.32 22.93
C GLU A 87 14.12 3.62 24.01
N GLY A 88 14.50 2.43 24.39
CA GLY A 88 13.97 1.72 25.55
C GLY A 88 12.75 0.82 25.30
N ASN A 89 12.87 -0.44 25.74
CA ASN A 89 11.87 -1.51 25.72
C ASN A 89 11.33 -1.90 24.32
N GLU A 90 12.14 -2.62 23.58
CA GLU A 90 11.77 -3.28 22.33
C GLU A 90 10.81 -4.44 22.60
N ILE A 91 9.51 -4.17 22.57
CA ILE A 91 8.49 -5.22 22.61
C ILE A 91 8.25 -5.79 21.20
N GLU A 92 8.49 -4.99 20.16
CA GLU A 92 8.27 -5.37 18.76
C GLU A 92 9.47 -5.04 17.87
N PRO A 93 9.78 -5.89 16.86
CA PRO A 93 10.90 -5.67 15.95
C PRO A 93 10.79 -4.34 15.19
N LEU A 94 11.94 -3.76 14.87
CA LEU A 94 12.03 -2.57 14.02
C LEU A 94 11.45 -2.86 12.64
N GLY A 95 10.70 -1.88 12.07
CA GLY A 95 10.01 -2.06 10.79
C GLY A 95 8.73 -2.88 10.86
N HIS A 96 8.35 -3.38 12.04
CA HIS A 96 7.13 -4.15 12.22
C HIS A 96 5.89 -3.31 11.90
N VAL A 97 4.97 -3.88 11.14
CA VAL A 97 3.67 -3.26 10.84
C VAL A 97 2.72 -3.49 12.01
N SER A 98 2.07 -2.44 12.48
CA SER A 98 1.24 -2.50 13.68
C SER A 98 0.13 -3.55 13.58
N VAL A 99 -0.22 -4.11 14.73
CA VAL A 99 -1.26 -5.15 14.86
C VAL A 99 -2.60 -4.66 14.33
N SER A 100 -2.94 -3.39 14.53
CA SER A 100 -4.20 -2.80 14.03
C SER A 100 -4.30 -2.86 12.52
N PHE A 101 -3.19 -2.68 11.80
CA PHE A 101 -3.15 -2.77 10.35
C PHE A 101 -3.38 -4.20 9.82
N ILE A 102 -3.10 -5.25 10.62
CA ILE A 102 -3.26 -6.66 10.24
C ILE A 102 -4.42 -7.33 11.01
N ASN A 103 -5.25 -6.57 11.72
CA ASN A 103 -6.36 -7.13 12.53
C ASN A 103 -7.46 -7.79 11.69
N TRP A 104 -7.58 -7.46 10.41
CA TRP A 104 -8.50 -8.09 9.48
C TRP A 104 -8.12 -9.54 9.13
N TRP A 105 -6.87 -9.98 9.42
CA TRP A 105 -6.40 -11.33 9.09
C TRP A 105 -7.20 -12.41 9.84
N LYS A 106 -7.53 -13.47 9.11
CA LYS A 106 -8.21 -14.68 9.61
C LYS A 106 -7.48 -15.92 9.07
N PRO A 107 -7.62 -17.09 9.70
CA PRO A 107 -6.95 -18.33 9.25
C PRO A 107 -7.23 -18.77 7.81
N ASN A 108 -8.25 -18.23 7.16
CA ASN A 108 -8.56 -18.48 5.74
C ASN A 108 -8.06 -17.36 4.79
N THR A 109 -7.37 -16.38 5.32
CA THR A 109 -6.77 -15.29 4.51
C THR A 109 -5.58 -15.83 3.74
N THR A 110 -5.57 -15.61 2.43
CA THR A 110 -4.47 -16.01 1.56
C THR A 110 -3.34 -14.99 1.59
N VAL A 111 -2.12 -15.42 1.22
CA VAL A 111 -0.98 -14.49 1.12
C VAL A 111 -1.23 -13.44 0.03
N LYS A 112 -1.90 -13.79 -1.07
CA LYS A 112 -2.33 -12.81 -2.08
C LYS A 112 -3.16 -11.68 -1.46
N GLU A 113 -4.11 -12.02 -0.58
CA GLU A 113 -4.93 -11.01 0.12
C GLU A 113 -4.09 -10.15 1.07
N ILE A 114 -3.12 -10.76 1.78
CA ILE A 114 -2.20 -10.03 2.65
C ILE A 114 -1.44 -8.96 1.84
N LEU A 115 -0.91 -9.32 0.68
CA LEU A 115 -0.17 -8.40 -0.17
C LEU A 115 -1.07 -7.29 -0.75
N ILE A 116 -2.28 -7.62 -1.19
CA ILE A 116 -3.24 -6.63 -1.67
C ILE A 116 -3.59 -5.63 -0.56
N GLN A 117 -3.88 -6.13 0.64
CA GLN A 117 -4.18 -5.25 1.78
C GLN A 117 -2.95 -4.43 2.20
N LEU A 118 -1.76 -5.02 2.19
CA LEU A 118 -0.53 -4.30 2.52
C LEU A 118 -0.28 -3.11 1.58
N TYR A 119 -0.73 -3.18 0.32
CA TYR A 119 -0.64 -2.05 -0.60
C TYR A 119 -1.38 -0.81 -0.09
N SER A 120 -2.45 -0.99 0.66
CA SER A 120 -3.22 0.12 1.24
C SER A 120 -2.43 1.00 2.21
N ILE A 121 -1.29 0.50 2.74
CA ILE A 121 -0.42 1.26 3.66
C ILE A 121 0.03 2.59 3.07
N PHE A 122 0.14 2.69 1.74
CA PHE A 122 0.54 3.93 1.08
C PHE A 122 -0.54 5.02 1.07
N TYR A 123 -1.79 4.66 1.35
CA TYR A 123 -2.94 5.56 1.33
C TYR A 123 -3.61 5.71 2.69
N LEU A 124 -3.58 4.65 3.48
CA LEU A 124 -4.27 4.57 4.76
C LEU A 124 -3.26 4.65 5.90
N GLN A 125 -3.50 5.58 6.80
CA GLN A 125 -2.74 5.74 8.03
C GLN A 125 -3.73 5.95 9.15
N THR A 126 -3.71 5.05 10.13
CA THR A 126 -4.65 5.13 11.26
C THR A 126 -3.95 5.59 12.52
N ASN A 127 -4.65 6.40 13.31
CA ASN A 127 -4.15 6.85 14.60
C ASN A 127 -4.58 5.91 15.75
N ASP A 128 -5.17 4.74 15.44
CA ASP A 128 -5.70 3.82 16.47
C ASP A 128 -4.60 3.06 17.22
N SER A 129 -3.48 2.80 16.57
CA SER A 129 -2.32 2.15 17.17
C SER A 129 -1.04 2.66 16.50
N PRO A 130 -0.72 3.95 16.66
CA PRO A 130 0.45 4.54 16.02
C PRO A 130 1.72 4.12 16.77
N TYR A 131 2.80 3.97 16.02
CA TYR A 131 4.13 3.89 16.61
C TYR A 131 4.70 5.30 16.83
N GLY A 132 4.78 5.70 18.08
CA GLY A 132 5.36 6.98 18.50
C GLY A 132 4.35 8.12 18.55
N LEU A 133 4.27 8.74 19.74
CA LEU A 133 3.36 9.85 20.00
C LEU A 133 3.70 11.08 19.13
N ASP A 134 4.99 11.36 18.93
CA ASP A 134 5.44 12.54 18.17
C ASP A 134 4.95 12.49 16.72
N ARG A 135 4.99 11.33 16.08
CA ARG A 135 4.47 11.15 14.72
C ARG A 135 2.96 11.27 14.64
N SER A 136 2.25 10.81 15.67
CA SER A 136 0.80 11.01 15.80
C SER A 136 0.45 12.49 15.88
N ILE A 137 1.15 13.24 16.72
CA ILE A 137 0.95 14.68 16.87
C ILE A 137 1.25 15.40 15.56
N GLU A 138 2.36 15.08 14.90
CA GLU A 138 2.67 15.66 13.59
C GLU A 138 1.62 15.34 12.53
N PHE A 139 1.13 14.11 12.49
CA PHE A 139 0.12 13.69 11.53
C PHE A 139 -1.20 14.44 11.72
N LEU A 140 -1.60 14.69 12.97
CA LEU A 140 -2.87 15.35 13.32
C LEU A 140 -2.76 16.88 13.30
N GLU A 141 -1.67 17.44 13.79
CA GLU A 141 -1.54 18.87 14.06
C GLU A 141 -0.62 19.59 13.06
N ASN A 142 0.32 18.88 12.43
CA ASN A 142 1.26 19.45 11.46
C ASN A 142 1.44 18.54 10.23
N ARG A 143 0.37 18.29 9.53
CA ARG A 143 0.36 17.43 8.34
C ARG A 143 1.42 17.79 7.28
N PRO A 144 1.69 19.09 6.97
CA PRO A 144 2.75 19.46 6.04
C PRO A 144 4.14 18.96 6.47
N LEU A 145 4.45 19.02 7.76
CA LEU A 145 5.72 18.52 8.30
C LEU A 145 5.80 17.00 8.19
N TYR A 146 4.73 16.30 8.57
CA TYR A 146 4.63 14.85 8.43
C TYR A 146 4.84 14.40 6.97
N ASP A 147 4.14 15.02 6.03
CA ASP A 147 4.22 14.70 4.60
C ASP A 147 5.63 14.95 4.04
N MET A 148 6.29 16.01 4.50
CA MET A 148 7.66 16.34 4.12
C MET A 148 8.66 15.29 4.63
N LYS A 149 8.56 14.88 5.88
CA LYS A 149 9.37 13.82 6.48
C LYS A 149 9.18 12.49 5.76
N THR A 150 7.93 12.13 5.46
CA THR A 150 7.59 10.93 4.70
C THR A 150 8.28 10.90 3.33
N LYS A 151 8.21 12.01 2.58
CA LYS A 151 8.88 12.14 1.28
C LYS A 151 10.42 12.09 1.39
N TYR A 152 10.97 12.70 2.44
CA TYR A 152 12.42 12.68 2.71
C TYR A 152 12.90 11.25 2.95
N PHE A 153 12.24 10.49 3.84
CA PHE A 153 12.58 9.10 4.13
C PHE A 153 12.46 8.23 2.87
N THR A 154 11.36 8.38 2.12
CA THR A 154 11.15 7.65 0.87
C THR A 154 12.31 7.87 -0.09
N LYS A 155 12.70 9.12 -0.34
CA LYS A 155 13.79 9.46 -1.26
C LYS A 155 15.15 8.96 -0.76
N LYS A 156 15.41 9.08 0.54
CA LYS A 156 16.72 8.74 1.11
C LYS A 156 16.93 7.23 1.23
N TYR A 157 15.92 6.49 1.67
CA TYR A 157 16.07 5.09 2.02
C TYR A 157 15.44 4.11 1.02
N ALA A 158 14.31 4.46 0.42
CA ALA A 158 13.57 3.58 -0.47
C ALA A 158 14.04 3.72 -1.93
N ASN A 159 15.28 3.30 -2.22
CA ASN A 159 15.87 3.39 -3.55
C ASN A 159 16.66 2.12 -3.91
N GLN A 160 16.98 1.98 -5.20
CA GLN A 160 17.66 0.79 -5.73
C GLN A 160 19.03 0.58 -5.12
N GLU A 161 19.78 1.65 -4.86
CA GLU A 161 21.12 1.54 -4.27
C GLU A 161 21.07 0.90 -2.89
N ASN A 162 20.11 1.31 -2.06
CA ASN A 162 19.92 0.74 -0.73
C ASN A 162 19.39 -0.69 -0.76
N LEU A 163 18.54 -1.02 -1.77
CA LEU A 163 18.07 -2.39 -1.98
C LEU A 163 19.25 -3.32 -2.32
N ASP A 164 20.17 -2.89 -3.21
CA ASP A 164 21.27 -3.72 -3.69
C ASP A 164 22.40 -3.88 -2.67
N LYS A 165 22.70 -2.84 -1.90
CA LYS A 165 23.87 -2.78 -0.99
C LYS A 165 23.52 -3.06 0.47
N GLY A 166 22.23 -3.22 0.79
CA GLY A 166 21.74 -3.18 2.15
C GLY A 166 21.68 -1.75 2.70
N ILE A 167 20.70 -1.53 3.57
CA ILE A 167 20.38 -0.20 4.06
C ILE A 167 21.32 0.19 5.17
N LYS A 168 22.04 1.30 4.99
CA LYS A 168 22.77 1.98 6.05
C LYS A 168 21.86 3.05 6.65
N TYR A 169 21.33 2.76 7.80
CA TYR A 169 20.50 3.65 8.56
C TYR A 169 21.35 4.66 9.34
N ASP A 170 20.97 5.95 9.31
CA ASP A 170 21.58 7.00 10.14
C ASP A 170 20.59 7.43 11.21
N ASP A 171 20.91 7.15 12.47
CA ASP A 171 20.10 7.50 13.64
C ASP A 171 19.74 9.00 13.71
N LYS A 172 20.60 9.85 13.17
CA LYS A 172 20.38 11.30 13.13
C LYS A 172 19.23 11.72 12.24
N ASP A 173 18.80 10.87 11.32
CA ASP A 173 17.68 11.19 10.43
C ASP A 173 16.33 11.20 11.15
N TRP A 174 16.20 10.49 12.26
CA TRP A 174 15.01 10.55 13.10
C TRP A 174 15.01 11.76 14.02
N ASP A 175 16.18 12.28 14.34
CA ASP A 175 16.36 13.51 15.11
C ASP A 175 16.28 14.71 14.17
N PHE A 176 15.06 15.03 13.70
CA PHE A 176 14.77 16.15 12.81
C PHE A 176 15.04 17.53 13.41
N SER A 177 15.99 17.64 14.34
CA SER A 177 16.55 18.93 14.78
C SER A 177 17.26 19.69 13.64
N CYS A 178 17.43 19.05 12.47
CA CYS A 178 17.92 19.66 11.25
C CYS A 178 16.86 20.58 10.64
N ASN A 179 17.05 21.85 10.90
CA ASN A 179 16.63 23.04 10.18
C ASN A 179 15.44 22.88 9.20
N GLU A 180 14.23 23.26 9.64
CA GLU A 180 13.00 23.33 8.80
C GLU A 180 13.25 24.06 7.46
N ASN A 181 14.24 24.94 7.39
CA ASN A 181 14.60 25.69 6.19
C ASN A 181 15.30 24.82 5.12
N GLU A 182 16.10 23.84 5.52
CA GLU A 182 16.69 22.87 4.55
C GLU A 182 15.63 21.92 3.99
N LEU A 183 14.65 21.57 4.77
CA LEU A 183 13.54 20.73 4.37
C LEU A 183 12.59 21.49 3.41
N LYS A 184 12.33 22.78 3.66
CA LYS A 184 11.52 23.65 2.79
C LYS A 184 12.19 23.87 1.43
N SER A 185 13.49 24.14 1.39
CA SER A 185 14.23 24.34 0.12
C SER A 185 14.30 23.07 -0.75
N LYS A 186 14.29 21.89 -0.12
CA LYS A 186 14.24 20.59 -0.82
C LYS A 186 12.81 20.19 -1.21
N GLY A 187 11.78 20.67 -0.51
CA GLY A 187 10.36 20.41 -0.78
C GLY A 187 9.81 21.18 -1.99
N GLU A 188 10.30 22.40 -2.24
CA GLU A 188 9.83 23.27 -3.34
C GLU A 188 10.16 22.72 -4.74
N ILE A 189 11.13 21.81 -4.85
CA ILE A 189 11.50 21.15 -6.12
C ILE A 189 10.40 20.20 -6.63
N PHE A 190 9.45 19.80 -5.78
CA PHE A 190 8.42 18.80 -6.10
C PHE A 190 7.07 19.36 -6.56
N GLN A 191 6.86 20.70 -6.57
CA GLN A 191 5.57 21.29 -6.95
C GLN A 191 5.40 21.53 -8.47
N LYS A 192 6.36 21.19 -9.33
CA LYS A 192 6.32 21.49 -10.77
C LYS A 192 6.10 20.28 -11.69
N GLN A 193 5.18 19.40 -11.38
CA GLN A 193 4.64 18.47 -12.38
C GLN A 193 3.13 18.30 -12.19
N LYS A 194 2.36 19.37 -12.45
CA LYS A 194 0.98 19.22 -12.89
C LYS A 194 1.01 19.04 -14.39
N GLU A 195 0.82 17.82 -14.83
CA GLU A 195 0.58 17.54 -16.25
C GLU A 195 -0.74 18.18 -16.67
N SER A 196 -0.66 19.02 -17.69
CA SER A 196 -1.82 19.56 -18.39
C SER A 196 -2.44 18.43 -19.23
N ASN A 197 -3.51 17.85 -18.75
CA ASN A 197 -4.33 16.97 -19.58
C ASN A 197 -5.19 17.81 -20.52
N ASN A 198 -4.87 17.74 -21.82
CA ASN A 198 -5.71 18.23 -22.90
C ASN A 198 -7.03 17.44 -22.90
N ALA A 199 -8.12 18.11 -22.61
CA ALA A 199 -9.47 17.59 -22.77
C ALA A 199 -9.77 17.39 -24.27
N ASN A 200 -9.54 16.19 -24.77
CA ASN A 200 -10.10 15.76 -26.04
C ASN A 200 -11.57 15.39 -25.85
N ASN A 201 -12.44 16.04 -26.64
CA ASN A 201 -13.85 15.69 -26.77
C ASN A 201 -13.99 14.26 -27.34
N SER A 202 -14.02 13.24 -26.46
CA SER A 202 -14.21 11.87 -26.85
C SER A 202 -15.68 11.48 -26.70
N GLU A 203 -16.21 10.81 -27.75
CA GLU A 203 -17.55 10.23 -27.73
C GLU A 203 -17.74 9.31 -26.52
N ASN A 204 -18.96 9.32 -25.95
CA ASN A 204 -19.31 8.39 -24.89
C ASN A 204 -19.37 6.97 -25.44
N LYS A 205 -18.48 6.10 -24.99
CA LYS A 205 -18.42 4.69 -25.37
C LYS A 205 -18.88 3.82 -24.21
N ASN A 206 -19.60 2.74 -24.51
CA ASN A 206 -19.88 1.72 -23.51
C ASN A 206 -18.67 0.79 -23.40
N ILE A 207 -18.22 0.56 -22.17
CA ILE A 207 -17.12 -0.32 -21.81
C ILE A 207 -17.54 -1.28 -20.69
N GLU A 208 -16.81 -2.35 -20.51
CA GLU A 208 -16.95 -3.28 -19.39
C GLU A 208 -15.71 -3.17 -18.48
N LEU A 209 -15.92 -2.91 -17.19
CA LEU A 209 -14.86 -2.84 -16.18
C LEU A 209 -14.88 -4.12 -15.34
N ILE A 210 -13.72 -4.60 -14.94
CA ILE A 210 -13.54 -5.79 -14.11
C ILE A 210 -13.11 -5.35 -12.72
N PHE A 211 -13.86 -5.71 -11.69
CA PHE A 211 -13.55 -5.41 -10.29
C PHE A 211 -13.13 -6.69 -9.58
N GLU A 212 -11.96 -6.66 -8.96
CA GLU A 212 -11.45 -7.76 -8.13
C GLU A 212 -11.36 -7.32 -6.67
N ILE A 213 -12.13 -7.94 -5.78
CA ILE A 213 -12.06 -7.68 -4.34
C ILE A 213 -11.16 -8.70 -3.65
N ASN A 214 -10.15 -8.20 -2.94
CA ASN A 214 -9.23 -9.00 -2.10
C ASN A 214 -8.67 -10.24 -2.83
N GLY A 215 -8.49 -10.17 -4.15
CA GLY A 215 -7.95 -11.27 -4.94
C GLY A 215 -8.84 -12.49 -5.09
N LYS A 216 -10.11 -12.44 -4.66
CA LYS A 216 -11.00 -13.63 -4.64
C LYS A 216 -12.18 -13.54 -5.57
N LYS A 217 -12.91 -12.43 -5.56
CA LYS A 217 -14.16 -12.28 -6.31
C LYS A 217 -13.98 -11.26 -7.41
N GLN A 218 -14.33 -11.62 -8.62
CA GLN A 218 -14.39 -10.70 -9.74
C GLN A 218 -15.84 -10.48 -10.17
N VAL A 219 -16.17 -9.23 -10.46
CA VAL A 219 -17.44 -8.85 -11.08
C VAL A 219 -17.18 -7.94 -12.27
N LYS A 220 -18.10 -7.94 -13.23
CA LYS A 220 -18.02 -7.15 -14.44
C LYS A 220 -19.13 -6.13 -14.48
N ILE A 221 -18.80 -4.85 -14.66
CA ILE A 221 -19.74 -3.74 -14.67
C ILE A 221 -19.66 -3.04 -16.02
N LYS A 222 -20.81 -2.92 -16.70
CA LYS A 222 -20.94 -2.11 -17.91
C LYS A 222 -21.22 -0.66 -17.56
N CYS A 223 -20.49 0.25 -18.17
CA CYS A 223 -20.63 1.69 -17.96
C CYS A 223 -20.31 2.49 -19.22
N GLY A 224 -20.75 3.74 -19.24
CA GLY A 224 -20.33 4.72 -20.23
C GLY A 224 -19.03 5.42 -19.81
N THR A 225 -18.19 5.75 -20.77
CA THR A 225 -16.89 6.44 -20.47
C THR A 225 -17.08 7.84 -19.88
N ASN A 226 -18.26 8.46 -20.02
CA ASN A 226 -18.59 9.77 -19.44
C ASN A 226 -19.31 9.68 -18.09
N GLU A 227 -19.67 8.47 -17.61
CA GLU A 227 -20.26 8.30 -16.28
C GLU A 227 -19.25 8.70 -15.19
N LEU A 228 -19.76 9.23 -14.06
CA LEU A 228 -18.93 9.50 -12.90
C LEU A 228 -18.41 8.18 -12.32
N THR A 229 -17.16 8.20 -11.94
CA THR A 229 -16.51 7.02 -11.34
C THR A 229 -17.22 6.62 -10.05
N SER A 230 -17.65 7.57 -9.21
CA SER A 230 -18.46 7.30 -8.01
C SER A 230 -19.67 6.42 -8.27
N ASP A 231 -20.43 6.73 -9.33
CA ASP A 231 -21.69 6.03 -9.63
C ASP A 231 -21.43 4.57 -10.06
N VAL A 232 -20.35 4.37 -10.83
CA VAL A 232 -19.94 3.04 -11.28
C VAL A 232 -19.40 2.22 -10.09
N MET A 233 -18.63 2.86 -9.19
CA MET A 233 -18.11 2.22 -7.98
C MET A 233 -19.25 1.82 -7.04
N GLU A 234 -20.28 2.65 -6.89
CA GLU A 234 -21.43 2.33 -6.05
C GLU A 234 -22.19 1.09 -6.56
N ARG A 235 -22.43 0.99 -7.87
CA ARG A 235 -23.02 -0.23 -8.47
C ARG A 235 -22.15 -1.47 -8.23
N SER A 236 -20.83 -1.31 -8.27
CA SER A 236 -19.91 -2.43 -8.04
C SER A 236 -20.00 -3.01 -6.62
N LYS A 237 -20.36 -2.21 -5.61
CA LYS A 237 -20.51 -2.66 -4.23
C LYS A 237 -21.59 -3.72 -4.08
N GLU A 238 -22.77 -3.53 -4.70
CA GLU A 238 -23.87 -4.49 -4.66
C GLU A 238 -23.42 -5.85 -5.22
N ASP A 239 -22.82 -5.86 -6.41
CA ASP A 239 -22.39 -7.08 -7.08
C ASP A 239 -21.22 -7.78 -6.35
N LEU A 240 -20.34 -7.00 -5.73
CA LEU A 240 -19.26 -7.51 -4.88
C LEU A 240 -19.77 -8.05 -3.54
N GLY A 241 -20.98 -7.66 -3.12
CA GLY A 241 -21.59 -8.03 -1.84
C GLY A 241 -21.02 -7.23 -0.67
N ILE A 242 -20.58 -6.00 -0.94
CA ILE A 242 -20.09 -5.05 0.06
C ILE A 242 -21.28 -4.36 0.70
N LYS A 243 -21.33 -4.32 2.04
CA LYS A 243 -22.42 -3.67 2.78
C LYS A 243 -22.25 -2.15 2.79
N ASP A 244 -23.38 -1.41 2.77
CA ASP A 244 -23.44 0.06 2.66
C ASP A 244 -22.65 0.88 3.70
N ASN A 245 -22.29 0.28 4.84
CA ASN A 245 -21.60 0.97 5.94
C ASN A 245 -20.06 0.92 5.86
N THR A 246 -19.50 0.57 4.72
CA THR A 246 -18.05 0.49 4.55
C THR A 246 -17.48 1.80 4.04
N GLU A 247 -16.97 2.61 4.98
CA GLU A 247 -16.48 3.96 4.71
C GLU A 247 -15.14 4.02 3.99
N ASN A 248 -14.32 2.95 4.03
CA ASN A 248 -12.92 2.99 3.55
C ASN A 248 -12.64 1.97 2.45
N LEU A 249 -13.24 2.16 1.27
CA LEU A 249 -12.89 1.41 0.07
C LEU A 249 -11.83 2.16 -0.74
N LEU A 250 -10.78 1.45 -1.13
CA LEU A 250 -9.81 1.93 -2.11
C LEU A 250 -10.03 1.20 -3.43
N TYR A 251 -10.19 1.97 -4.50
CA TYR A 251 -10.24 1.47 -5.87
C TYR A 251 -8.92 1.80 -6.55
N ILE A 252 -8.17 0.79 -6.93
CA ILE A 252 -6.83 0.91 -7.48
C ILE A 252 -6.82 0.44 -8.93
N PHE A 253 -6.33 1.30 -9.82
CA PHE A 253 -6.08 0.98 -11.22
C PHE A 253 -4.66 1.44 -11.59
N ASN A 254 -3.87 0.57 -12.23
CA ASN A 254 -2.48 0.86 -12.59
C ASN A 254 -1.67 1.45 -11.43
N ARG A 255 -1.81 0.87 -10.25
CA ARG A 255 -1.16 1.27 -8.99
C ARG A 255 -1.61 2.62 -8.42
N ARG A 256 -2.55 3.33 -9.04
CA ARG A 256 -3.09 4.62 -8.59
C ARG A 256 -4.46 4.45 -7.97
N ARG A 257 -4.75 5.25 -6.97
CA ARG A 257 -6.10 5.39 -6.45
C ARG A 257 -6.98 6.11 -7.48
N LEU A 258 -8.15 5.58 -7.77
CA LEU A 258 -9.12 6.25 -8.64
C LEU A 258 -9.68 7.52 -7.97
N ASN A 259 -9.79 8.59 -8.76
CA ASN A 259 -10.49 9.78 -8.33
C ASN A 259 -11.99 9.60 -8.63
N LEU A 260 -12.78 9.45 -7.58
CA LEU A 260 -14.22 9.16 -7.70
C LEU A 260 -15.04 10.34 -8.24
N GLU A 261 -14.53 11.56 -8.17
CA GLU A 261 -15.17 12.78 -8.67
C GLU A 261 -15.00 12.98 -10.19
N LEU A 262 -14.14 12.19 -10.83
CA LEU A 262 -13.89 12.28 -12.26
C LEU A 262 -14.70 11.25 -13.06
N PRO A 263 -15.01 11.54 -14.33
CA PRO A 263 -15.52 10.55 -15.27
C PRO A 263 -14.57 9.37 -15.47
N ILE A 264 -15.13 8.23 -15.84
CA ILE A 264 -14.40 6.98 -16.11
C ILE A 264 -13.20 7.20 -17.05
N LYS A 265 -13.41 7.93 -18.15
CA LYS A 265 -12.36 8.24 -19.14
C LYS A 265 -11.20 9.06 -18.58
N GLU A 266 -11.47 9.96 -17.62
CA GLU A 266 -10.45 10.84 -17.04
C GLU A 266 -9.59 10.11 -15.99
N ASN A 267 -10.08 9.00 -15.45
CA ASN A 267 -9.28 8.05 -14.68
C ASN A 267 -8.43 7.10 -15.57
N GLY A 268 -8.51 7.25 -16.91
CA GLY A 268 -7.76 6.42 -17.85
C GLY A 268 -8.31 5.00 -18.02
N LEU A 269 -9.54 4.75 -17.56
CA LEU A 269 -10.20 3.45 -17.64
C LEU A 269 -10.71 3.18 -19.06
N ASN A 270 -10.45 1.97 -19.54
CA ASN A 270 -10.84 1.48 -20.86
C ASN A 270 -11.57 0.15 -20.73
N ASP A 271 -12.03 -0.39 -21.85
CA ASP A 271 -12.68 -1.70 -21.88
C ASP A 271 -11.79 -2.79 -21.29
N ASN A 272 -12.37 -3.62 -20.42
CA ASN A 272 -11.68 -4.66 -19.63
C ASN A 272 -10.60 -4.15 -18.66
N SER A 273 -10.61 -2.86 -18.26
CA SER A 273 -9.73 -2.40 -17.19
C SER A 273 -10.01 -3.14 -15.89
N GLU A 274 -8.97 -3.69 -15.28
CA GLU A 274 -9.03 -4.43 -14.02
C GLU A 274 -8.80 -3.47 -12.84
N ILE A 275 -9.81 -3.34 -11.99
CA ILE A 275 -9.81 -2.46 -10.81
C ILE A 275 -9.70 -3.34 -9.57
N ILE A 276 -8.65 -3.13 -8.80
CA ILE A 276 -8.46 -3.81 -7.52
C ILE A 276 -9.22 -3.03 -6.46
N VAL A 277 -10.15 -3.70 -5.78
CA VAL A 277 -10.90 -3.15 -4.66
C VAL A 277 -10.25 -3.63 -3.36
N ILE A 278 -9.67 -2.70 -2.62
CA ILE A 278 -9.13 -2.96 -1.29
C ILE A 278 -10.18 -2.51 -0.28
N TYR A 279 -10.63 -3.45 0.49
CA TYR A 279 -11.62 -3.26 1.52
C TYR A 279 -10.94 -3.08 2.85
N ASP A 280 -11.11 -1.92 3.45
CA ASP A 280 -10.58 -1.64 4.77
C ASP A 280 -11.50 -2.25 5.85
N VAL A 281 -11.06 -3.37 6.41
CA VAL A 281 -11.74 -4.07 7.51
C VAL A 281 -11.33 -3.50 8.88
N ILE A 282 -10.58 -2.40 8.91
CA ILE A 282 -10.01 -1.85 10.16
C ILE A 282 -11.11 -1.38 11.14
N TYR A 283 -12.35 -1.20 10.69
CA TYR A 283 -13.46 -0.66 11.48
C TYR A 283 -14.70 -1.59 11.62
N ALA A 284 -14.56 -2.90 11.40
CA ALA A 284 -15.66 -3.85 11.62
C ALA A 284 -15.55 -4.58 12.95
#